data_9bb815d9104c1130232dbc7a4892a8c6
#
_entry.id   9bb815d9104c1130232dbc7a4892a8c6
#
_cell.length_a   1.000
_cell.length_b   1.000
_cell.length_c   1.000
_cell.angle_alpha   90.00
_cell.angle_beta   90.00
_cell.angle_gamma   90.00
#
_symmetry.space_group_name_H-M   'P 1'
#
loop_
_entity.id
_entity.type
_entity.pdbx_description
1 polymer ?
#
loop_
_entity_poly.entity_id
_entity_poly.type
_entity_poly.pdbx_seq_one_letter_code
_entity_poly.pdbx_strand_id
1 'polypeptide(L)'
;MVRIAWLGKKSPFCGNVSYGNLITEHLKKRGHNVSFIHFDNHLNNKSDSLFLANDPEVSLPYLIKSQVYTIPSPRAEKEFKNSLEKLKPDIVHASLTLSPLDFRLPEICQQMNVPLVATFHPAFDSKIRNLTASAQQLTYQLYAPSLAKYNKVIVFSQDQKEVLTKLGVSAEKQIIIPNGVDQNIWKPSDK
;
A
#
# COMPACT_ATOMS: atom_id res chain seq x y z
N MET A 1 -9.08 -15.07 12.56
CA MET A 1 -7.71 -14.75 12.14
C MET A 1 -7.70 -14.60 10.62
N VAL A 2 -7.10 -13.56 10.06
CA VAL A 2 -7.00 -13.31 8.61
C VAL A 2 -5.53 -13.22 8.26
N ARG A 3 -5.12 -13.82 7.13
CA ARG A 3 -3.76 -13.73 6.57
C ARG A 3 -3.73 -12.57 5.59
N ILE A 4 -2.92 -11.57 5.88
CA ILE A 4 -2.83 -10.32 5.13
C ILE A 4 -1.45 -10.23 4.48
N ALA A 5 -1.39 -10.14 3.15
CA ALA A 5 -0.18 -9.72 2.45
C ALA A 5 -0.20 -8.20 2.31
N TRP A 6 0.64 -7.52 3.09
CA TRP A 6 0.75 -6.08 3.11
C TRP A 6 1.88 -5.62 2.19
N LEU A 7 1.56 -5.03 1.05
CA LEU A 7 2.53 -4.38 0.18
C LEU A 7 2.67 -2.91 0.57
N GLY A 8 3.87 -2.49 0.99
CA GLY A 8 4.09 -1.13 1.45
C GLY A 8 5.56 -0.71 1.44
N LYS A 9 5.85 0.47 1.97
CA LYS A 9 7.21 1.00 2.13
C LYS A 9 7.77 0.68 3.51
N LYS A 10 9.07 0.37 3.56
CA LYS A 10 9.89 0.35 4.79
C LYS A 10 10.98 1.41 4.79
N SER A 11 11.41 1.83 3.61
CA SER A 11 12.43 2.86 3.43
C SER A 11 12.30 3.54 2.06
N PRO A 12 12.85 4.73 1.86
CA PRO A 12 13.30 5.66 2.89
C PRO A 12 12.14 6.16 3.76
N PHE A 13 12.44 6.63 4.97
CA PHE A 13 11.43 7.05 5.94
C PHE A 13 10.53 8.17 5.39
N CYS A 14 9.22 7.98 5.53
CA CYS A 14 8.19 8.93 5.13
C CYS A 14 6.85 8.59 5.82
N GLY A 15 5.83 9.42 5.62
CA GLY A 15 4.50 9.18 6.21
C GLY A 15 3.88 7.81 5.86
N ASN A 16 4.11 7.32 4.64
CA ASN A 16 3.65 5.99 4.23
C ASN A 16 4.33 4.87 5.03
N VAL A 17 5.62 5.00 5.36
CA VAL A 17 6.35 4.04 6.21
C VAL A 17 5.78 4.02 7.62
N SER A 18 5.57 5.20 8.23
CA SER A 18 4.97 5.31 9.57
C SER A 18 3.57 4.70 9.60
N TYR A 19 2.75 5.01 8.59
CA TYR A 19 1.42 4.44 8.45
C TYR A 19 1.46 2.90 8.35
N GLY A 20 2.27 2.37 7.43
CA GLY A 20 2.37 0.93 7.19
C GLY A 20 2.82 0.17 8.44
N ASN A 21 3.85 0.66 9.15
CA ASN A 21 4.34 0.05 10.37
C ASN A 21 3.26 0.06 11.47
N LEU A 22 2.62 1.21 11.70
CA LEU A 22 1.60 1.35 12.73
C LEU A 22 0.40 0.44 12.47
N ILE A 23 -0.15 0.45 11.26
CA ILE A 23 -1.31 -0.36 10.92
C ILE A 23 -0.99 -1.86 11.00
N THR A 24 0.14 -2.29 10.45
CA THR A 24 0.50 -3.72 10.47
C THR A 24 0.76 -4.23 11.88
N GLU A 25 1.40 -3.42 12.74
CA GLU A 25 1.58 -3.75 14.15
C GLU A 25 0.24 -3.90 14.89
N HIS A 26 -0.70 -2.98 14.68
CA HIS A 26 -2.03 -3.06 15.30
C HIS A 26 -2.87 -4.22 14.77
N LEU A 27 -2.75 -4.57 13.48
CA LEU A 27 -3.39 -5.77 12.92
C LEU A 27 -2.86 -7.04 13.58
N LYS A 28 -1.54 -7.13 13.78
CA LYS A 28 -0.91 -8.25 14.49
C LYS A 28 -1.38 -8.35 15.95
N LYS A 29 -1.41 -7.22 16.67
CA LYS A 29 -1.95 -7.16 18.05
C LYS A 29 -3.40 -7.61 18.14
N ARG A 30 -4.18 -7.49 17.07
CA ARG A 30 -5.57 -7.99 16.97
C ARG A 30 -5.67 -9.45 16.53
N GLY A 31 -4.56 -10.17 16.42
CA GLY A 31 -4.52 -11.60 16.09
C GLY A 31 -4.60 -11.91 14.60
N HIS A 32 -4.34 -10.95 13.73
CA HIS A 32 -4.18 -11.22 12.29
C HIS A 32 -2.73 -11.59 11.96
N ASN A 33 -2.55 -12.45 10.96
CA ASN A 33 -1.22 -12.77 10.43
C ASN A 33 -0.89 -11.78 9.30
N VAL A 34 0.20 -11.01 9.45
CA VAL A 34 0.58 -10.00 8.47
C VAL A 34 1.96 -10.28 7.91
N SER A 35 2.01 -10.60 6.62
CA SER A 35 3.26 -10.73 5.85
C SER A 35 3.57 -9.41 5.18
N PHE A 36 4.70 -8.79 5.50
CA PHE A 36 5.07 -7.49 4.94
C PHE A 36 5.90 -7.67 3.68
N ILE A 37 5.42 -7.14 2.55
CA ILE A 37 6.09 -7.15 1.24
C ILE A 37 6.55 -5.72 0.94
N HIS A 38 7.83 -5.54 0.61
CA HIS A 38 8.39 -4.23 0.32
C HIS A 38 9.52 -4.30 -0.70
N PHE A 39 9.89 -3.15 -1.27
CA PHE A 39 11.02 -3.08 -2.18
C PHE A 39 12.33 -2.99 -1.42
N ASP A 40 13.21 -3.99 -1.63
CA ASP A 40 14.56 -4.04 -1.11
C ASP A 40 15.45 -4.88 -2.03
N ASN A 41 16.71 -4.44 -2.24
CA ASN A 41 17.70 -5.16 -3.03
C ASN A 41 18.62 -6.05 -2.18
N HIS A 42 18.44 -6.08 -0.87
CA HIS A 42 19.11 -7.06 -0.05
C HIS A 42 18.53 -8.44 -0.36
N LEU A 43 19.13 -9.10 -1.34
CA LEU A 43 18.90 -10.50 -1.67
C LEU A 43 19.34 -11.33 -0.46
N ASN A 44 18.48 -11.45 0.52
CA ASN A 44 18.68 -12.46 1.53
C ASN A 44 18.47 -13.81 0.87
N ASN A 45 19.57 -14.52 0.61
CA ASN A 45 19.63 -15.93 0.19
C ASN A 45 19.01 -16.91 1.22
N LYS A 46 18.09 -16.44 2.06
CA LYS A 46 17.33 -17.24 3.03
C LYS A 46 15.90 -17.43 2.51
N SER A 47 15.79 -18.08 1.37
CA SER A 47 14.54 -18.08 0.60
C SER A 47 13.36 -18.82 1.22
N ASP A 48 13.56 -19.89 1.97
CA ASP A 48 12.41 -20.69 2.44
C ASP A 48 12.13 -20.56 3.95
N SER A 49 13.12 -20.25 4.77
CA SER A 49 12.92 -20.08 6.22
C SER A 49 12.12 -18.82 6.60
N LEU A 50 12.10 -17.78 5.75
CA LEU A 50 11.34 -16.55 5.97
C LEU A 50 9.83 -16.75 5.91
N PHE A 51 9.36 -17.71 5.08
CA PHE A 51 7.93 -18.02 4.95
C PHE A 51 7.39 -18.88 6.10
N LEU A 52 8.28 -19.50 6.89
CA LEU A 52 7.93 -20.29 8.05
C LEU A 52 7.87 -19.46 9.34
N ALA A 53 8.28 -18.20 9.31
CA ALA A 53 8.19 -17.30 10.44
C ALA A 53 6.73 -16.87 10.67
N ASN A 54 6.37 -16.56 11.93
CA ASN A 54 5.05 -16.04 12.27
C ASN A 54 4.72 -14.71 11.60
N ASP A 55 5.76 -13.95 11.16
CA ASP A 55 5.68 -12.65 10.50
C ASP A 55 6.64 -12.60 9.31
N PRO A 56 6.32 -13.27 8.19
CA PRO A 56 7.21 -13.30 7.05
C PRO A 56 7.36 -11.93 6.40
N GLU A 57 8.60 -11.57 6.12
CA GLU A 57 8.95 -10.35 5.40
C GLU A 57 9.49 -10.74 4.01
N VAL A 58 8.98 -10.08 2.97
CA VAL A 58 9.32 -10.36 1.58
C VAL A 58 9.90 -9.13 0.91
N SER A 59 11.10 -9.28 0.35
CA SER A 59 11.79 -8.23 -0.41
C SER A 59 11.54 -8.40 -1.91
N LEU A 60 11.10 -7.32 -2.56
CA LEU A 60 10.96 -7.25 -4.01
C LEU A 60 12.11 -6.44 -4.61
N PRO A 61 12.72 -6.90 -5.71
CA PRO A 61 13.83 -6.19 -6.33
C PRO A 61 13.36 -4.91 -7.03
N TYR A 62 14.20 -3.86 -6.97
CA TYR A 62 13.91 -2.58 -7.61
C TYR A 62 15.12 -2.03 -8.36
N LEU A 63 14.87 -1.11 -9.30
CA LEU A 63 15.90 -0.35 -10.03
C LEU A 63 16.16 1.00 -9.37
N ILE A 64 15.11 1.74 -9.05
CA ILE A 64 15.17 3.07 -8.45
C ILE A 64 14.15 3.13 -7.30
N LYS A 65 14.57 3.69 -6.17
CA LYS A 65 13.73 3.88 -5.01
C LYS A 65 13.98 5.25 -4.39
N SER A 66 12.92 6.02 -4.23
CA SER A 66 12.95 7.36 -3.63
C SER A 66 11.90 7.49 -2.52
N GLN A 67 11.84 8.65 -1.87
CA GLN A 67 10.75 8.94 -0.93
C GLN A 67 9.38 8.98 -1.62
N VAL A 68 9.32 9.38 -2.88
CA VAL A 68 8.06 9.60 -3.61
C VAL A 68 7.63 8.38 -4.40
N TYR A 69 8.52 7.77 -5.18
CA TYR A 69 8.19 6.68 -6.09
C TYR A 69 9.20 5.53 -6.02
N THR A 70 8.82 4.38 -6.56
CA THR A 70 9.69 3.21 -6.71
C THR A 70 9.51 2.63 -8.11
N ILE A 71 10.61 2.44 -8.83
CA ILE A 71 10.65 1.73 -10.11
C ILE A 71 11.09 0.29 -9.81
N PRO A 72 10.18 -0.70 -9.91
CA PRO A 72 10.51 -2.10 -9.69
C PRO A 72 11.45 -2.63 -10.76
N SER A 73 12.21 -3.66 -10.46
CA SER A 73 12.92 -4.42 -11.47
C SER A 73 11.92 -5.25 -12.29
N PRO A 74 12.29 -5.69 -13.52
CA PRO A 74 11.44 -6.57 -14.33
C PRO A 74 11.06 -7.89 -13.62
N ARG A 75 11.82 -8.31 -12.62
CA ARG A 75 11.57 -9.54 -11.83
C ARG A 75 10.57 -9.33 -10.70
N ALA A 76 10.30 -8.09 -10.28
CA ALA A 76 9.48 -7.80 -9.11
C ALA A 76 8.06 -8.37 -9.20
N GLU A 77 7.42 -8.30 -10.38
CA GLU A 77 6.10 -8.87 -10.58
C GLU A 77 6.08 -10.39 -10.38
N LYS A 78 7.08 -11.10 -10.93
CA LYS A 78 7.21 -12.55 -10.76
C LYS A 78 7.45 -12.92 -9.29
N GLU A 79 8.35 -12.20 -8.62
CA GLU A 79 8.64 -12.42 -7.19
C GLU A 79 7.42 -12.12 -6.32
N PHE A 80 6.64 -11.10 -6.66
CA PHE A 80 5.38 -10.81 -5.97
C PHE A 80 4.38 -11.95 -6.12
N LYS A 81 4.14 -12.46 -7.34
CA LYS A 81 3.27 -13.62 -7.60
C LYS A 81 3.72 -14.86 -6.82
N ASN A 82 5.01 -15.22 -6.92
CA ASN A 82 5.59 -16.36 -6.20
C ASN A 82 5.39 -16.23 -4.67
N SER A 83 5.51 -15.00 -4.16
CA SER A 83 5.32 -14.71 -2.74
C SER A 83 3.87 -14.94 -2.32
N LEU A 84 2.90 -14.49 -3.11
CA LEU A 84 1.49 -14.73 -2.84
C LEU A 84 1.12 -16.22 -2.88
N GLU A 85 1.70 -16.99 -3.81
CA GLU A 85 1.51 -18.44 -3.89
C GLU A 85 2.00 -19.15 -2.62
N LYS A 86 3.14 -18.73 -2.06
CA LYS A 86 3.71 -19.28 -0.83
C LYS A 86 2.94 -18.83 0.42
N LEU A 87 2.60 -17.54 0.52
CA LEU A 87 1.93 -16.94 1.66
C LEU A 87 0.45 -17.34 1.75
N LYS A 88 -0.19 -17.60 0.61
CA LYS A 88 -1.62 -17.91 0.48
C LYS A 88 -2.48 -16.95 1.30
N PRO A 89 -2.39 -15.63 1.07
CA PRO A 89 -3.10 -14.64 1.87
C PRO A 89 -4.61 -14.70 1.58
N ASP A 90 -5.39 -14.34 2.59
CA ASP A 90 -6.85 -14.17 2.44
C ASP A 90 -7.18 -12.81 1.81
N ILE A 91 -6.24 -11.86 1.88
CA ILE A 91 -6.36 -10.52 1.31
C ILE A 91 -4.98 -9.92 1.02
N VAL A 92 -4.88 -9.17 -0.07
CA VAL A 92 -3.74 -8.29 -0.36
C VAL A 92 -4.12 -6.86 -0.02
N HIS A 93 -3.33 -6.20 0.80
CA HIS A 93 -3.46 -4.77 1.09
C HIS A 93 -2.27 -4.02 0.49
N ALA A 94 -2.52 -3.16 -0.48
CA ALA A 94 -1.51 -2.30 -1.09
C ALA A 94 -1.57 -0.89 -0.49
N SER A 95 -0.57 -0.54 0.33
CA SER A 95 -0.29 0.84 0.73
C SER A 95 0.48 1.49 -0.41
N LEU A 96 -0.23 2.12 -1.35
CA LEU A 96 0.28 2.51 -2.66
C LEU A 96 1.52 3.41 -2.58
N THR A 97 2.52 3.11 -3.39
CA THR A 97 3.88 3.67 -3.28
C THR A 97 4.32 4.48 -4.49
N LEU A 98 3.41 4.81 -5.39
CA LEU A 98 3.71 5.39 -6.71
C LEU A 98 4.72 4.49 -7.48
N SER A 99 4.30 3.25 -7.69
CA SER A 99 5.08 2.25 -8.41
C SER A 99 4.33 1.76 -9.64
N PRO A 100 4.98 1.49 -10.77
CA PRO A 100 4.38 0.78 -11.89
C PRO A 100 3.73 -0.55 -11.50
N LEU A 101 4.22 -1.23 -10.46
CA LEU A 101 3.61 -2.45 -9.95
C LEU A 101 2.18 -2.21 -9.43
N ASP A 102 1.89 -1.03 -8.88
CA ASP A 102 0.56 -0.69 -8.35
C ASP A 102 -0.55 -0.87 -9.40
N PHE A 103 -0.23 -0.62 -10.68
CA PHE A 103 -1.17 -0.77 -11.80
C PHE A 103 -1.36 -2.23 -12.24
N ARG A 104 -0.44 -3.11 -11.88
CA ARG A 104 -0.50 -4.55 -12.20
C ARG A 104 -1.22 -5.36 -11.11
N LEU A 105 -1.29 -4.83 -9.88
CA LEU A 105 -1.87 -5.55 -8.74
C LEU A 105 -3.31 -6.04 -8.99
N PRO A 106 -4.23 -5.26 -9.58
CA PRO A 106 -5.59 -5.74 -9.83
C PRO A 106 -5.64 -7.01 -10.69
N GLU A 107 -4.85 -7.04 -11.77
CA GLU A 107 -4.77 -8.20 -12.67
C GLU A 107 -4.15 -9.40 -11.96
N ILE A 108 -3.06 -9.19 -11.23
CA ILE A 108 -2.37 -10.26 -10.49
C ILE A 108 -3.30 -10.88 -9.45
N CYS A 109 -3.94 -10.05 -8.61
CA CYS A 109 -4.81 -10.54 -7.55
C CYS A 109 -6.08 -11.21 -8.11
N GLN A 110 -6.61 -10.71 -9.24
CA GLN A 110 -7.72 -11.36 -9.93
C GLN A 110 -7.35 -12.74 -10.44
N GLN A 111 -6.18 -12.91 -11.08
CA GLN A 111 -5.69 -14.20 -11.57
C GLN A 111 -5.50 -15.21 -10.43
N MET A 112 -5.13 -14.74 -9.24
CA MET A 112 -4.92 -15.56 -8.05
C MET A 112 -6.18 -15.71 -7.19
N ASN A 113 -7.30 -15.09 -7.59
CA ASN A 113 -8.56 -15.08 -6.85
C ASN A 113 -8.40 -14.60 -5.38
N VAL A 114 -7.58 -13.55 -5.17
CA VAL A 114 -7.35 -12.94 -3.86
C VAL A 114 -7.90 -11.52 -3.86
N PRO A 115 -8.74 -11.14 -2.88
CA PRO A 115 -9.24 -9.76 -2.75
C PRO A 115 -8.11 -8.75 -2.58
N LEU A 116 -8.25 -7.59 -3.24
CA LEU A 116 -7.26 -6.51 -3.24
C LEU A 116 -7.85 -5.23 -2.66
N VAL A 117 -7.21 -4.71 -1.61
CA VAL A 117 -7.54 -3.42 -0.99
C VAL A 117 -6.37 -2.46 -1.18
N ALA A 118 -6.66 -1.19 -1.45
CA ALA A 118 -5.66 -0.13 -1.50
C ALA A 118 -5.83 0.86 -0.36
N THR A 119 -4.72 1.44 0.13
CA THR A 119 -4.70 2.75 0.78
C THR A 119 -4.07 3.75 -0.17
N PHE A 120 -4.81 4.81 -0.50
CA PHE A 120 -4.37 5.85 -1.43
C PHE A 120 -3.89 7.08 -0.67
N HIS A 121 -2.56 7.23 -0.60
CA HIS A 121 -1.88 8.23 0.24
C HIS A 121 -1.78 9.65 -0.33
N PRO A 122 -1.75 9.88 -1.67
CA PRO A 122 -1.56 11.22 -2.19
C PRO A 122 -2.56 12.20 -1.60
N ALA A 123 -2.05 13.28 -0.99
CA ALA A 123 -2.89 14.37 -0.51
C ALA A 123 -3.64 15.02 -1.69
N PHE A 124 -4.78 15.63 -1.42
CA PHE A 124 -5.51 16.41 -2.40
C PHE A 124 -5.55 17.86 -1.97
N ASP A 125 -5.07 18.77 -2.83
CA ASP A 125 -5.27 20.20 -2.70
C ASP A 125 -6.25 20.66 -3.80
N SER A 126 -7.43 21.09 -3.39
CA SER A 126 -8.45 21.62 -4.31
C SER A 126 -8.04 22.94 -4.97
N LYS A 127 -7.06 23.65 -4.40
CA LYS A 127 -6.58 24.93 -4.92
C LYS A 127 -5.27 24.72 -5.67
N ILE A 128 -5.33 24.74 -7.01
CA ILE A 128 -4.14 24.71 -7.87
C ILE A 128 -3.35 26.00 -7.66
N ARG A 129 -2.49 26.02 -6.65
CA ARG A 129 -1.68 27.20 -6.31
C ARG A 129 -0.26 27.15 -6.87
N ASN A 130 0.20 25.94 -7.25
CA ASN A 130 1.58 25.73 -7.69
C ASN A 130 1.72 24.41 -8.49
N LEU A 131 2.92 24.16 -9.00
CA LEU A 131 3.28 22.95 -9.75
C LEU A 131 3.01 21.65 -8.96
N THR A 132 3.11 21.69 -7.64
CA THR A 132 2.88 20.54 -6.77
C THR A 132 1.40 20.11 -6.81
N ALA A 133 0.47 21.06 -6.81
CA ALA A 133 -0.96 20.77 -6.91
C ALA A 133 -1.33 20.16 -8.28
N SER A 134 -0.70 20.61 -9.35
CA SER A 134 -0.85 20.04 -10.69
C SER A 134 -0.35 18.60 -10.75
N ALA A 135 0.80 18.31 -10.14
CA ALA A 135 1.36 16.95 -10.05
C ALA A 135 0.47 16.02 -9.22
N GLN A 136 -0.14 16.52 -8.14
CA GLN A 136 -1.11 15.77 -7.35
C GLN A 136 -2.34 15.41 -8.19
N GLN A 137 -2.92 16.38 -8.91
CA GLN A 137 -4.07 16.14 -9.76
C GLN A 137 -3.77 15.10 -10.84
N LEU A 138 -2.59 15.17 -11.47
CA LEU A 138 -2.14 14.17 -12.44
C LEU A 138 -2.04 12.78 -11.80
N THR A 139 -1.55 12.68 -10.57
CA THR A 139 -1.49 11.41 -9.82
C THR A 139 -2.89 10.81 -9.64
N TYR A 140 -3.89 11.61 -9.29
CA TYR A 140 -5.26 11.13 -9.18
C TYR A 140 -5.81 10.62 -10.51
N GLN A 141 -5.62 11.37 -11.60
CA GLN A 141 -6.04 10.97 -12.94
C GLN A 141 -5.36 9.68 -13.39
N LEU A 142 -4.06 9.53 -13.10
CA LEU A 142 -3.30 8.35 -13.46
C LEU A 142 -3.76 7.10 -12.69
N TYR A 143 -4.05 7.25 -11.39
CA TYR A 143 -4.41 6.12 -10.53
C TYR A 143 -5.88 5.72 -10.62
N ALA A 144 -6.80 6.64 -10.88
CA ALA A 144 -8.23 6.39 -10.83
C ALA A 144 -8.69 5.18 -11.67
N PRO A 145 -8.23 4.97 -12.93
CA PRO A 145 -8.63 3.79 -13.71
C PRO A 145 -8.15 2.46 -13.11
N SER A 146 -7.00 2.48 -12.44
CA SER A 146 -6.50 1.29 -11.73
C SER A 146 -7.27 1.07 -10.44
N LEU A 147 -7.48 2.11 -9.62
CA LEU A 147 -8.23 2.06 -8.37
C LEU A 147 -9.66 1.56 -8.57
N ALA A 148 -10.29 1.88 -9.70
CA ALA A 148 -11.62 1.39 -10.04
C ALA A 148 -11.69 -0.16 -10.13
N LYS A 149 -10.55 -0.83 -10.35
CA LYS A 149 -10.45 -2.30 -10.42
C LYS A 149 -10.19 -2.95 -9.06
N TYR A 150 -9.83 -2.18 -8.02
CA TYR A 150 -9.64 -2.70 -6.67
C TYR A 150 -10.99 -3.11 -6.04
N ASN A 151 -10.97 -4.05 -5.10
CA ASN A 151 -12.16 -4.44 -4.36
C ASN A 151 -12.62 -3.32 -3.41
N LYS A 152 -11.67 -2.71 -2.69
CA LYS A 152 -11.91 -1.54 -1.84
C LYS A 152 -10.71 -0.60 -1.90
N VAL A 153 -10.97 0.69 -1.70
CA VAL A 153 -9.97 1.76 -1.64
C VAL A 153 -10.18 2.57 -0.36
N ILE A 154 -9.17 2.60 0.49
CA ILE A 154 -9.15 3.44 1.68
C ILE A 154 -8.64 4.82 1.28
N VAL A 155 -9.39 5.83 1.64
CA VAL A 155 -9.08 7.26 1.48
C VAL A 155 -9.16 7.94 2.84
N PHE A 156 -8.49 9.07 3.00
CA PHE A 156 -8.38 9.73 4.30
C PHE A 156 -9.40 10.84 4.54
N SER A 157 -10.08 11.31 3.49
CA SER A 157 -11.04 12.40 3.60
C SER A 157 -12.18 12.26 2.61
N GLN A 158 -13.25 13.03 2.87
CA GLN A 158 -14.39 13.13 1.98
C GLN A 158 -13.99 13.76 0.64
N ASP A 159 -13.12 14.77 0.65
CA ASP A 159 -12.64 15.43 -0.57
C ASP A 159 -11.91 14.44 -1.50
N GLN A 160 -11.04 13.58 -0.95
CA GLN A 160 -10.40 12.52 -1.72
C GLN A 160 -11.42 11.59 -2.37
N LYS A 161 -12.43 11.15 -1.59
CA LYS A 161 -13.51 10.30 -2.08
C LYS A 161 -14.27 10.95 -3.24
N GLU A 162 -14.63 12.21 -3.11
CA GLU A 162 -15.36 12.93 -4.15
C GLU A 162 -14.55 13.07 -5.44
N VAL A 163 -13.26 13.41 -5.32
CA VAL A 163 -12.38 13.53 -6.50
C VAL A 163 -12.23 12.20 -7.21
N LEU A 164 -11.94 11.12 -6.49
CA LEU A 164 -11.83 9.78 -7.10
C LEU A 164 -13.16 9.32 -7.69
N THR A 165 -14.30 9.67 -7.08
CA THR A 165 -15.63 9.37 -7.64
C THR A 165 -15.85 10.08 -8.96
N LYS A 166 -15.50 11.38 -9.06
CA LYS A 166 -15.56 12.15 -10.32
C LYS A 166 -14.64 11.57 -11.40
N LEU A 167 -13.56 10.90 -11.01
CA LEU A 167 -12.61 10.24 -11.91
C LEU A 167 -12.98 8.78 -12.22
N GLY A 168 -14.16 8.30 -11.78
CA GLY A 168 -14.70 6.99 -12.16
C GLY A 168 -14.47 5.86 -11.14
N VAL A 169 -13.94 6.14 -9.95
CA VAL A 169 -13.87 5.15 -8.87
C VAL A 169 -15.21 5.11 -8.13
N SER A 170 -15.91 3.97 -8.16
CA SER A 170 -17.22 3.83 -7.49
C SER A 170 -17.16 4.25 -6.01
N ALA A 171 -18.11 5.07 -5.58
CA ALA A 171 -18.21 5.52 -4.19
C ALA A 171 -18.39 4.38 -3.18
N GLU A 172 -19.01 3.27 -3.61
CA GLU A 172 -19.22 2.07 -2.78
C GLU A 172 -17.91 1.30 -2.51
N LYS A 173 -16.94 1.44 -3.40
CA LYS A 173 -15.61 0.86 -3.21
C LYS A 173 -14.74 1.67 -2.28
N GLN A 174 -15.06 2.94 -2.05
CA GLN A 174 -14.25 3.86 -1.27
C GLN A 174 -14.69 3.91 0.19
N ILE A 175 -13.74 3.68 1.09
CA ILE A 175 -13.95 3.72 2.54
C ILE A 175 -13.11 4.86 3.11
N ILE A 176 -13.73 5.77 3.83
CA ILE A 176 -13.01 6.86 4.51
C ILE A 176 -12.52 6.35 5.85
N ILE A 177 -11.20 6.26 6.01
CA ILE A 177 -10.52 5.94 7.26
C ILE A 177 -9.44 7.00 7.45
N PRO A 178 -9.66 8.02 8.29
CA PRO A 178 -8.66 9.03 8.57
C PRO A 178 -7.38 8.45 9.18
N ASN A 179 -6.25 9.11 8.96
CA ASN A 179 -5.01 8.75 9.63
C ASN A 179 -5.16 8.84 11.14
N GLY A 180 -4.72 7.79 11.82
CA GLY A 180 -4.62 7.75 13.28
C GLY A 180 -3.23 8.10 13.77
N VAL A 181 -3.13 8.37 15.06
CA VAL A 181 -1.88 8.54 15.80
C VAL A 181 -1.87 7.61 17.01
N ASP A 182 -0.69 7.14 17.39
CA ASP A 182 -0.55 6.37 18.63
C ASP A 182 -0.62 7.32 19.84
N GLN A 183 -1.70 7.21 20.59
CA GLN A 183 -1.96 8.05 21.78
C GLN A 183 -0.96 7.79 22.93
N ASN A 184 -0.24 6.67 22.91
CA ASN A 184 0.81 6.41 23.90
C ASN A 184 2.09 7.21 23.61
N ILE A 185 2.34 7.50 22.32
CA ILE A 185 3.50 8.26 21.85
C ILE A 185 3.17 9.75 21.77
N TRP A 186 2.01 10.08 21.21
CA TRP A 186 1.58 11.46 21.00
C TRP A 186 0.58 11.90 22.07
N LYS A 187 1.09 12.48 23.14
CA LYS A 187 0.30 13.05 24.23
C LYS A 187 0.48 14.56 24.27
N PRO A 188 -0.57 15.33 24.68
CA PRO A 188 -0.36 16.72 25.05
C PRO A 188 0.71 16.79 26.14
N SER A 189 1.66 17.72 26.01
CA SER A 189 2.60 17.95 27.12
C SER A 189 1.85 18.63 28.26
N ASP A 190 1.94 18.08 29.45
CA ASP A 190 1.56 18.78 30.65
C ASP A 190 2.47 20.02 30.77
N LYS A 191 1.90 21.22 30.54
CA LYS A 191 2.57 22.50 30.74
C LYS A 191 2.31 22.93 32.18
#